data_ce3a7f946de3cf8b51e5c4a8b57dee53
#
_entry.id   ce3a7f946de3cf8b51e5c4a8b57dee53
#
_cell.length_a   1.000
_cell.length_b   1.000
_cell.length_c   1.000
_cell.angle_alpha   90.00
_cell.angle_beta   90.00
_cell.angle_gamma   90.00
#
_symmetry.space_group_name_H-M   'P 1'
#
loop_
_entity.id
_entity.type
_entity.pdbx_description
1 polymer ?
#
loop_
_entity_poly.entity_id
_entity_poly.type
_entity_poly.pdbx_seq_one_letter_code
_entity_poly.pdbx_strand_id
1 'polypeptide(L)'
;MKTRRISCIAIDDEPLALLVISRFCERRGDIDLKTFSEPRVGIEQIWLLKPDLVLLDIEMNSISGLDVAGALPCECCFIFTTAHAQYALDGFDLDAVDFLHKPFAYERFDQAIDKARRRIDARRGHETDNLVVKQEYNNISI
;
A
#
# COMPACT_ATOMS: atom_id res chain seq x y z
N MET A 1 -6.39 -9.63 21.85
CA MET A 1 -6.38 -8.28 21.31
C MET A 1 -6.56 -8.29 19.81
N LYS A 2 -7.46 -7.47 19.30
CA LYS A 2 -7.72 -7.45 17.86
C LYS A 2 -6.68 -6.61 17.14
N THR A 3 -6.14 -7.16 16.07
CA THR A 3 -5.27 -6.43 15.17
C THR A 3 -6.14 -5.50 14.34
N ARG A 4 -5.72 -4.25 14.22
CA ARG A 4 -6.42 -3.30 13.40
C ARG A 4 -6.32 -3.70 11.92
N ARG A 5 -7.42 -3.58 11.20
CA ARG A 5 -7.45 -3.93 9.79
C ARG A 5 -6.69 -2.91 8.96
N ILE A 6 -6.11 -3.38 7.88
CA ILE A 6 -5.38 -2.54 6.93
C ILE A 6 -6.36 -2.10 5.83
N SER A 7 -6.52 -0.80 5.65
CA SER A 7 -7.28 -0.31 4.50
C SER A 7 -6.36 -0.28 3.29
N CYS A 8 -6.79 -0.88 2.19
CA CYS A 8 -5.95 -1.06 1.02
C CYS A 8 -6.70 -0.76 -0.26
N ILE A 9 -6.02 -0.11 -1.20
CA ILE A 9 -6.51 0.09 -2.55
C ILE A 9 -5.52 -0.57 -3.50
N ALA A 10 -6.03 -1.36 -4.43
CA ALA A 10 -5.22 -1.99 -5.47
C ALA A 10 -5.63 -1.44 -6.83
N ILE A 11 -4.66 -1.03 -7.62
CA ILE A 11 -4.88 -0.51 -8.97
C ILE A 11 -4.09 -1.35 -9.95
N ASP A 12 -4.78 -1.92 -10.92
CA ASP A 12 -4.18 -2.73 -11.98
C ASP A 12 -5.18 -2.77 -13.14
N ASP A 13 -4.75 -2.48 -14.35
CA ASP A 13 -5.66 -2.48 -15.49
C ASP A 13 -6.00 -3.88 -15.98
N GLU A 14 -5.43 -4.92 -15.38
CA GLU A 14 -5.76 -6.32 -15.66
C GLU A 14 -6.71 -6.87 -14.60
N PRO A 15 -7.98 -7.14 -14.94
CA PRO A 15 -8.93 -7.65 -13.93
C PRO A 15 -8.50 -8.94 -13.25
N LEU A 16 -7.82 -9.83 -13.99
CA LEU A 16 -7.35 -11.09 -13.40
C LEU A 16 -6.32 -10.87 -12.31
N ALA A 17 -5.46 -9.87 -12.47
CA ALA A 17 -4.48 -9.52 -11.44
C ALA A 17 -5.18 -9.04 -10.18
N LEU A 18 -6.22 -8.24 -10.33
CA LEU A 18 -7.01 -7.76 -9.19
C LEU A 18 -7.72 -8.91 -8.49
N LEU A 19 -8.18 -9.90 -9.25
CA LEU A 19 -8.84 -11.08 -8.68
C LEU A 19 -7.86 -11.86 -7.81
N VAL A 20 -6.63 -12.06 -8.28
CA VAL A 20 -5.60 -12.76 -7.50
C VAL A 20 -5.34 -12.01 -6.18
N ILE A 21 -5.17 -10.70 -6.27
CA ILE A 21 -4.95 -9.87 -5.07
C ILE A 21 -6.12 -10.00 -4.11
N SER A 22 -7.36 -9.95 -4.63
CA SER A 22 -8.56 -10.10 -3.80
C SER A 22 -8.57 -11.42 -3.05
N ARG A 23 -8.23 -12.51 -3.74
CA ARG A 23 -8.21 -13.84 -3.12
C ARG A 23 -7.14 -13.92 -2.03
N PHE A 24 -5.98 -13.33 -2.28
CA PHE A 24 -4.90 -13.31 -1.30
C PHE A 24 -5.29 -12.47 -0.07
N CYS A 25 -5.95 -11.35 -0.28
CA CYS A 25 -6.42 -10.52 0.83
C CYS A 25 -7.47 -11.24 1.68
N GLU A 26 -8.39 -11.96 1.03
CA GLU A 26 -9.39 -12.77 1.73
C GLU A 26 -8.72 -13.85 2.59
N ARG A 27 -7.73 -14.53 2.01
CA ARG A 27 -7.02 -15.58 2.71
C ARG A 27 -6.29 -15.03 3.94
N ARG A 28 -5.72 -13.85 3.82
CA ARG A 28 -5.01 -13.24 4.92
C ARG A 28 -5.95 -12.74 6.02
N GLY A 29 -7.09 -12.17 5.66
CA GLY A 29 -8.17 -11.87 6.59
C GLY A 29 -8.12 -10.56 7.33
N ASP A 30 -7.03 -9.79 7.22
CA ASP A 30 -6.87 -8.53 7.94
C ASP A 30 -6.84 -7.29 7.04
N ILE A 31 -7.22 -7.45 5.78
CA ILE A 31 -7.17 -6.37 4.79
C ILE A 31 -8.56 -6.04 4.29
N ASP A 32 -8.91 -4.77 4.34
CA ASP A 32 -10.12 -4.26 3.70
C ASP A 32 -9.70 -3.70 2.35
N LEU A 33 -10.02 -4.40 1.28
CA LEU A 33 -9.54 -4.11 -0.06
C LEU A 33 -10.60 -3.49 -0.94
N LYS A 34 -10.19 -2.45 -1.68
CA LYS A 34 -10.96 -1.93 -2.80
C LYS A 34 -10.08 -2.01 -4.03
N THR A 35 -10.65 -2.44 -5.15
CA THR A 35 -9.89 -2.62 -6.39
C THR A 35 -10.40 -1.68 -7.48
N PHE A 36 -9.49 -1.20 -8.29
CA PHE A 36 -9.82 -0.31 -9.41
C PHE A 36 -9.01 -0.72 -10.62
N SER A 37 -9.69 -0.95 -11.74
CA SER A 37 -9.02 -1.27 -12.99
C SER A 37 -8.74 -0.01 -13.82
N GLU A 38 -9.35 1.12 -13.44
CA GLU A 38 -9.11 2.39 -14.10
C GLU A 38 -8.21 3.24 -13.19
N PRO A 39 -6.96 3.51 -13.60
CA PRO A 39 -6.01 4.19 -12.72
C PRO A 39 -6.48 5.55 -12.20
N ARG A 40 -7.14 6.33 -13.05
CA ARG A 40 -7.59 7.67 -12.62
C ARG A 40 -8.63 7.61 -11.53
N VAL A 41 -9.54 6.65 -11.63
CA VAL A 41 -10.55 6.45 -10.59
C VAL A 41 -9.88 6.00 -9.31
N GLY A 42 -8.93 5.09 -9.42
CA GLY A 42 -8.17 4.61 -8.26
C GLY A 42 -7.42 5.73 -7.55
N ILE A 43 -6.77 6.61 -8.32
CA ILE A 43 -6.04 7.75 -7.75
C ILE A 43 -6.99 8.67 -6.98
N GLU A 44 -8.15 8.99 -7.56
CA GLU A 44 -9.15 9.81 -6.87
C GLU A 44 -9.55 9.20 -5.55
N GLN A 45 -9.77 7.89 -5.55
CA GLN A 45 -10.18 7.18 -4.33
C GLN A 45 -9.06 7.16 -3.28
N ILE A 46 -7.81 7.07 -3.71
CA ILE A 46 -6.68 7.14 -2.79
C ILE A 46 -6.67 8.48 -2.06
N TRP A 47 -6.84 9.58 -2.77
CA TRP A 47 -6.84 10.90 -2.15
C TRP A 47 -8.06 11.12 -1.26
N LEU A 48 -9.20 10.54 -1.64
CA LEU A 48 -10.43 10.67 -0.87
C LEU A 48 -10.40 9.83 0.40
N LEU A 49 -9.98 8.56 0.28
CA LEU A 49 -10.06 7.59 1.37
C LEU A 49 -8.79 7.50 2.20
N LYS A 50 -7.67 7.90 1.65
CA LYS A 50 -6.35 7.85 2.29
C LYS A 50 -6.08 6.49 2.94
N PRO A 51 -5.99 5.43 2.12
CA PRO A 51 -5.79 4.08 2.65
C PRO A 51 -4.42 3.94 3.32
N ASP A 52 -4.29 2.93 4.16
CA ASP A 52 -3.01 2.61 4.77
C ASP A 52 -2.00 2.11 3.74
N LEU A 53 -2.49 1.38 2.74
CA LEU A 53 -1.64 0.68 1.79
C LEU A 53 -2.21 0.79 0.38
N VAL A 54 -1.33 0.96 -0.60
CA VAL A 54 -1.71 0.95 -2.01
C VAL A 54 -0.88 -0.11 -2.73
N LEU A 55 -1.55 -0.95 -3.50
CA LEU A 55 -0.91 -1.93 -4.38
C LEU A 55 -1.03 -1.41 -5.80
N LEU A 56 0.10 -1.17 -6.45
CA LEU A 56 0.15 -0.52 -7.75
C LEU A 56 0.84 -1.37 -8.79
N ASP A 57 0.15 -1.66 -9.90
CA ASP A 57 0.81 -2.22 -11.06
C ASP A 57 1.66 -1.12 -11.72
N ILE A 58 2.91 -1.41 -12.03
CA ILE A 58 3.78 -0.44 -12.68
C ILE A 58 3.37 -0.21 -14.12
N GLU A 59 2.97 -1.26 -14.81
CA GLU A 59 2.71 -1.21 -16.24
C GLU A 59 1.23 -1.15 -16.56
N MET A 60 0.70 0.04 -16.59
CA MET A 60 -0.70 0.27 -16.96
C MET A 60 -0.75 1.03 -18.28
N ASN A 61 -1.81 0.82 -19.05
CA ASN A 61 -1.90 1.37 -20.41
C ASN A 61 -1.89 2.90 -20.46
N SER A 62 -2.54 3.55 -19.51
CA SER A 62 -2.72 5.01 -19.57
C SER A 62 -1.73 5.78 -18.69
N ILE A 63 -1.12 5.12 -17.69
CA ILE A 63 -0.23 5.80 -16.76
C ILE A 63 0.67 4.78 -16.08
N SER A 64 1.89 5.15 -15.77
CA SER A 64 2.81 4.28 -15.05
C SER A 64 2.51 4.31 -13.55
N GLY A 65 2.56 3.13 -12.92
CA GLY A 65 2.42 3.05 -11.46
C GLY A 65 3.51 3.82 -10.73
N LEU A 66 4.69 3.97 -11.33
CA LEU A 66 5.76 4.78 -10.74
C LEU A 66 5.34 6.24 -10.64
N ASP A 67 4.68 6.77 -11.67
CA ASP A 67 4.19 8.14 -11.66
C ASP A 67 3.07 8.31 -10.64
N VAL A 68 2.19 7.31 -10.54
CA VAL A 68 1.12 7.34 -9.54
C VAL A 68 1.72 7.39 -8.14
N ALA A 69 2.72 6.55 -7.87
CA ALA A 69 3.34 6.49 -6.55
C ALA A 69 3.96 7.82 -6.15
N GLY A 70 4.56 8.53 -7.09
CA GLY A 70 5.15 9.84 -6.83
C GLY A 70 4.12 10.90 -6.47
N ALA A 71 2.84 10.68 -6.81
CA ALA A 71 1.75 11.62 -6.55
C ALA A 71 0.88 11.21 -5.37
N LEU A 72 1.22 10.13 -4.66
CA LEU A 72 0.40 9.66 -3.53
C LEU A 72 0.57 10.53 -2.29
N PRO A 73 -0.46 10.55 -1.41
CA PRO A 73 -0.29 11.16 -0.10
C PRO A 73 0.86 10.50 0.65
N CYS A 74 1.66 11.27 1.36
CA CYS A 74 2.85 10.76 2.04
C CYS A 74 2.53 9.76 3.16
N GLU A 75 1.30 9.72 3.64
CA GLU A 75 0.87 8.79 4.68
C GLU A 75 0.63 7.38 4.16
N CYS A 76 0.51 7.20 2.86
CA CYS A 76 0.24 5.89 2.29
C CYS A 76 1.53 5.09 2.11
N CYS A 77 1.51 3.83 2.52
CA CYS A 77 2.54 2.87 2.12
C CYS A 77 2.16 2.29 0.77
N PHE A 78 3.12 1.90 -0.03
CA PHE A 78 2.79 1.29 -1.32
C PHE A 78 3.72 0.14 -1.66
N ILE A 79 3.16 -0.82 -2.40
CA ILE A 79 3.85 -1.99 -2.91
C ILE A 79 3.59 -2.02 -4.40
N PHE A 80 4.65 -2.17 -5.19
CA PHE A 80 4.51 -2.31 -6.64
C PHE A 80 4.32 -3.77 -7.04
N THR A 81 3.54 -4.00 -8.08
CA THR A 81 3.49 -5.28 -8.76
C THR A 81 3.96 -5.07 -10.19
N THR A 82 4.70 -6.02 -10.75
CA THR A 82 5.24 -5.87 -12.09
C THR A 82 5.60 -7.22 -12.69
N ALA A 83 5.50 -7.32 -14.02
CA ALA A 83 6.00 -8.46 -14.78
C ALA A 83 7.49 -8.32 -15.09
N HIS A 84 8.09 -7.15 -14.81
CA HIS A 84 9.48 -6.86 -15.18
C HIS A 84 10.31 -6.47 -13.96
N ALA A 85 11.25 -7.34 -13.61
CA ALA A 85 12.06 -7.16 -12.40
C ALA A 85 12.93 -5.90 -12.41
N GLN A 86 13.27 -5.37 -13.58
CA GLN A 86 14.12 -4.20 -13.66
C GLN A 86 13.51 -2.95 -13.01
N TYR A 87 12.20 -2.90 -12.88
CA TYR A 87 11.55 -1.76 -12.25
C TYR A 87 11.82 -1.64 -10.75
N ALA A 88 12.33 -2.71 -10.12
CA ALA A 88 12.67 -2.65 -8.70
C ALA A 88 13.72 -1.58 -8.40
N LEU A 89 14.63 -1.34 -9.34
CA LEU A 89 15.67 -0.32 -9.15
C LEU A 89 15.09 1.09 -9.13
N ASP A 90 14.14 1.35 -10.02
CA ASP A 90 13.50 2.67 -10.11
C ASP A 90 12.65 2.98 -8.88
N GLY A 91 12.09 1.93 -8.27
CA GLY A 91 11.21 2.11 -7.13
C GLY A 91 11.92 2.45 -5.82
N PHE A 92 13.23 2.24 -5.75
CA PHE A 92 13.96 2.59 -4.53
C PHE A 92 13.85 4.07 -4.19
N ASP A 93 13.86 4.91 -5.21
CA ASP A 93 13.77 6.36 -5.01
C ASP A 93 12.40 6.79 -4.47
N LEU A 94 11.39 5.93 -4.60
CA LEU A 94 10.03 6.23 -4.17
C LEU A 94 9.69 5.64 -2.81
N ASP A 95 10.64 4.96 -2.17
CA ASP A 95 10.47 4.36 -0.85
C ASP A 95 9.31 3.35 -0.78
N ALA A 96 9.18 2.52 -1.80
CA ALA A 96 8.19 1.44 -1.80
C ALA A 96 8.48 0.46 -0.66
N VAL A 97 7.42 -0.09 -0.08
CA VAL A 97 7.57 -1.12 0.95
C VAL A 97 8.18 -2.38 0.34
N ASP A 98 7.72 -2.74 -0.85
CA ASP A 98 8.21 -3.95 -1.51
C ASP A 98 7.84 -3.92 -2.99
N PHE A 99 8.37 -4.90 -3.72
CA PHE A 99 8.07 -5.17 -5.13
C PHE A 99 7.66 -6.62 -5.28
N LEU A 100 6.55 -6.86 -5.96
CA LEU A 100 6.08 -8.21 -6.22
C LEU A 100 6.17 -8.50 -7.71
N HIS A 101 7.06 -9.42 -8.08
CA HIS A 101 7.24 -9.83 -9.46
C HIS A 101 6.16 -10.84 -9.86
N LYS A 102 5.38 -10.50 -10.87
CA LYS A 102 4.30 -11.37 -11.35
C LYS A 102 4.87 -12.56 -12.13
N PRO A 103 4.33 -13.76 -11.98
CA PRO A 103 3.31 -14.13 -11.01
C PRO A 103 3.94 -14.37 -9.64
N PHE A 104 3.25 -14.00 -8.58
CA PHE A 104 3.76 -14.24 -7.23
C PHE A 104 2.81 -15.13 -6.45
N ALA A 105 3.39 -15.96 -5.58
CA ALA A 105 2.63 -16.86 -4.75
C ALA A 105 2.10 -16.11 -3.52
N TYR A 106 1.13 -16.72 -2.86
CA TYR A 106 0.56 -16.13 -1.65
C TYR A 106 1.63 -15.85 -0.60
N GLU A 107 2.57 -16.77 -0.40
CA GLU A 107 3.62 -16.61 0.61
C GLU A 107 4.48 -15.37 0.37
N ARG A 108 4.73 -15.06 -0.90
CA ARG A 108 5.50 -13.85 -1.23
C ARG A 108 4.65 -12.59 -0.99
N PHE A 109 3.38 -12.64 -1.34
CA PHE A 109 2.42 -11.57 -1.06
C PHE A 109 2.33 -11.32 0.46
N ASP A 110 2.21 -12.40 1.23
CA ASP A 110 2.09 -12.34 2.67
C ASP A 110 3.30 -11.66 3.31
N GLN A 111 4.50 -11.96 2.83
CA GLN A 111 5.73 -11.30 3.29
C GLN A 111 5.69 -9.79 3.06
N ALA A 112 5.23 -9.39 1.89
CA ALA A 112 5.16 -7.97 1.55
C ALA A 112 4.14 -7.24 2.44
N ILE A 113 3.01 -7.88 2.70
CA ILE A 113 1.99 -7.31 3.57
C ILE A 113 2.50 -7.21 5.01
N ASP A 114 3.25 -8.20 5.47
CA ASP A 114 3.85 -8.13 6.81
C ASP A 114 4.80 -6.94 6.93
N LYS A 115 5.59 -6.67 5.90
CA LYS A 115 6.44 -5.47 5.89
C LYS A 115 5.61 -4.20 5.96
N ALA A 116 4.54 -4.14 5.18
CA ALA A 116 3.65 -2.98 5.18
C ALA A 116 3.00 -2.82 6.55
N ARG A 117 2.54 -3.92 7.16
CA ARG A 117 1.92 -3.90 8.47
C ARG A 117 2.87 -3.30 9.51
N ARG A 118 4.13 -3.72 9.52
CA ARG A 118 5.11 -3.19 10.46
C ARG A 118 5.28 -1.67 10.30
N ARG A 119 5.35 -1.21 9.06
CA ARG A 119 5.50 0.22 8.78
C ARG A 119 4.26 1.02 9.18
N ILE A 120 3.08 0.49 8.88
CA ILE A 120 1.81 1.13 9.23
C ILE A 120 1.65 1.20 10.75
N ASP A 121 1.92 0.12 11.44
CA ASP A 121 1.78 0.06 12.90
C ASP A 121 2.79 1.00 13.58
N ALA A 122 4.00 1.09 13.06
CA ALA A 122 5.00 2.00 13.58
C ALA A 122 4.54 3.46 13.45
N ARG A 123 3.95 3.83 12.32
CA ARG A 123 3.42 5.17 12.12
C ARG A 123 2.27 5.48 13.07
N ARG A 124 1.35 4.54 13.23
CA ARG A 124 0.21 4.70 14.13
C ARG A 124 0.67 4.79 15.59
N GLY A 125 1.62 3.95 15.97
CA GLY A 125 2.19 3.99 17.32
C GLY A 125 2.87 5.30 17.59
N HIS A 126 3.66 5.79 16.62
CA HIS A 126 4.36 7.07 16.76
C HIS A 126 3.38 8.23 16.91
N GLU A 127 2.33 8.26 16.11
CA GLU A 127 1.31 9.30 16.20
C GLU A 127 0.61 9.27 17.56
N THR A 128 0.28 8.07 18.04
CA THR A 128 -0.35 7.92 19.34
C THR A 128 0.56 8.40 20.45
N ASP A 129 1.84 8.04 20.39
CA ASP A 129 2.82 8.46 21.38
C ASP A 129 2.99 9.97 21.40
N ASN A 130 3.02 10.60 20.22
CA ASN A 130 3.12 12.04 20.12
C ASN A 130 1.91 12.75 20.72
N LEU A 131 0.73 12.20 20.50
CA LEU A 131 -0.49 12.76 21.08
C LEU A 131 -0.48 12.67 22.60
N VAL A 132 -0.04 11.55 23.14
CA VAL A 132 0.06 11.35 24.57
C VAL A 132 1.05 12.34 25.18
N VAL A 133 2.20 12.50 24.56
CA VAL A 133 3.22 13.45 25.01
C VAL A 133 2.66 14.84 25.06
N LYS A 134 1.96 15.28 24.01
CA LYS A 134 1.38 16.61 23.97
C LYS A 134 0.39 16.85 25.10
N GLN A 135 -0.40 15.86 25.42
CA GLN A 135 -1.37 15.96 26.49
C GLN A 135 -0.72 16.02 27.86
N GLU A 136 0.31 15.21 28.06
CA GLU A 136 0.98 15.11 29.36
C GLU A 136 1.94 16.24 29.64
N TYR A 137 2.65 16.69 28.61
CA TYR A 137 3.76 17.61 28.81
C TYR A 137 3.49 19.01 28.28
N ASN A 138 2.25 19.27 27.93
CA ASN A 138 1.83 20.63 27.58
C ASN A 138 2.72 21.22 26.47
N ASN A 139 2.64 20.67 25.29
CA ASN A 139 3.32 21.14 24.11
C ASN A 139 4.77 20.71 23.95
N ILE A 140 5.20 19.76 24.70
CA ILE A 140 6.48 19.19 24.35
C ILE A 140 6.25 18.36 23.12
N SER A 141 6.70 18.86 22.01
CA SER A 141 6.48 18.20 20.74
C SER A 141 7.77 17.55 20.31
N ILE A 142 7.67 16.36 19.95
CA ILE A 142 8.85 15.63 19.54
C ILE A 142 8.66 15.07 18.15
#